data_b43bd0943ffeba98b074f83ec2b900a3
#
_entry.id   b43bd0943ffeba98b074f83ec2b900a3
#
_cell.length_a   1.000
_cell.length_b   1.000
_cell.length_c   1.000
_cell.angle_alpha   90.00
_cell.angle_beta   90.00
_cell.angle_gamma   90.00
#
_symmetry.space_group_name_H-M   'P 1'
#
loop_
_entity.id
_entity.type
_entity.pdbx_description
1 polymer ?
#
loop_
_entity_poly.entity_id
_entity_poly.type
_entity_poly.pdbx_seq_one_letter_code
_entity_poly.pdbx_strand_id
1 'polypeptide(L)'
;MCIRDRAINSTANVLRPSLQIIKTAPGVKTVSAFFLMMVPNCEYGENGVFVFGDCGLCQNPTSEELCVIAKSSADSFKGFTGKEPRVAFLSHSTKGSASHPDVDKVLKALELTKEQYPELIVDGEFQLDAAIVPEVAKTKAPDSEVAGTANVLIYPDLDAGNIGYKLVQRFAKADAYGPITQGLAKPVNDLSRGCTAKD
;
A
#
# COMPACT_ATOMS: atom_id res chain seq x y z
N MET A 1 -20.59 3.27 10.76
CA MET A 1 -20.26 3.17 12.19
C MET A 1 -18.76 2.85 12.27
N CYS A 2 -17.97 3.81 12.74
CA CYS A 2 -16.53 3.61 12.94
C CYS A 2 -16.36 3.07 14.36
N ILE A 3 -15.87 1.85 14.51
CA ILE A 3 -15.59 1.29 15.83
C ILE A 3 -14.18 1.75 16.22
N ARG A 4 -14.10 2.64 17.19
CA ARG A 4 -12.86 3.03 17.87
C ARG A 4 -12.72 2.21 19.14
N ASP A 5 -11.77 1.31 19.19
CA ASP A 5 -11.49 0.56 20.41
C ASP A 5 -9.99 0.34 20.59
N ARG A 6 -9.28 1.42 21.03
CA ARG A 6 -7.86 1.27 21.23
C ARG A 6 -7.18 2.20 22.21
N ALA A 7 -7.26 1.86 23.48
CA ALA A 7 -6.19 2.26 24.41
C ALA A 7 -5.37 1.06 24.90
N ILE A 8 -5.89 -0.17 24.80
CA ILE A 8 -5.35 -1.35 25.51
C ILE A 8 -5.17 -2.58 24.61
N ASN A 9 -5.94 -2.72 23.52
CA ASN A 9 -5.97 -3.93 22.70
C ASN A 9 -4.92 -3.96 21.56
N SER A 10 -4.49 -5.15 21.16
CA SER A 10 -3.66 -5.35 19.97
C SER A 10 -4.50 -5.28 18.68
N THR A 11 -3.89 -4.97 17.54
CA THR A 11 -4.54 -5.01 16.22
C THR A 11 -5.28 -6.33 15.99
N ALA A 12 -4.68 -7.45 16.38
CA ALA A 12 -5.31 -8.78 16.27
C ALA A 12 -6.61 -8.89 17.07
N ASN A 13 -6.71 -8.26 18.24
CA ASN A 13 -7.91 -8.29 19.06
C ASN A 13 -9.06 -7.43 18.49
N VAL A 14 -8.75 -6.43 17.68
CA VAL A 14 -9.74 -5.62 16.95
C VAL A 14 -10.19 -6.31 15.67
N LEU A 15 -9.25 -6.87 14.93
CA LEU A 15 -9.54 -7.47 13.63
C LEU A 15 -10.23 -8.82 13.69
N ARG A 16 -9.92 -9.65 14.70
CA ARG A 16 -10.57 -10.97 14.85
C ARG A 16 -12.10 -10.86 14.98
N PRO A 17 -12.67 -10.06 15.89
CA PRO A 17 -14.12 -9.84 15.93
C PRO A 17 -14.65 -9.21 14.64
N SER A 18 -13.90 -8.29 14.03
CA SER A 18 -14.31 -7.66 12.78
C SER A 18 -14.48 -8.67 11.65
N LEU A 19 -13.54 -9.60 11.50
CA LEU A 19 -13.62 -10.69 10.53
C LEU A 19 -14.76 -11.67 10.83
N GLN A 20 -15.04 -11.95 12.11
CA GLN A 20 -16.09 -12.86 12.51
C GLN A 20 -17.51 -12.28 12.34
N ILE A 21 -17.69 -11.00 12.68
CA ILE A 21 -19.00 -10.33 12.74
C ILE A 21 -19.31 -9.61 11.43
N ILE A 22 -18.38 -8.77 10.96
CA ILE A 22 -18.57 -7.91 9.78
C ILE A 22 -18.27 -8.67 8.50
N LYS A 23 -17.30 -9.59 8.54
CA LYS A 23 -16.80 -10.41 7.42
C LYS A 23 -16.15 -9.57 6.32
N THR A 24 -15.64 -10.26 5.31
CA THR A 24 -15.08 -9.62 4.11
C THR A 24 -16.19 -9.11 3.18
N ALA A 25 -15.87 -8.13 2.37
CA ALA A 25 -16.74 -7.70 1.29
C ALA A 25 -16.96 -8.85 0.27
N PRO A 26 -18.10 -8.89 -0.43
CA PRO A 26 -18.36 -9.93 -1.42
C PRO A 26 -17.23 -10.01 -2.46
N GLY A 27 -16.70 -11.21 -2.69
CA GLY A 27 -15.62 -11.46 -3.63
C GLY A 27 -14.21 -11.13 -3.13
N VAL A 28 -14.06 -10.51 -1.97
CA VAL A 28 -12.76 -10.17 -1.39
C VAL A 28 -12.28 -11.29 -0.46
N LYS A 29 -11.11 -11.85 -0.74
CA LYS A 29 -10.50 -12.94 0.04
C LYS A 29 -9.52 -12.46 1.09
N THR A 30 -8.90 -11.29 0.90
CA THR A 30 -7.84 -10.77 1.75
C THR A 30 -8.23 -9.41 2.31
N VAL A 31 -8.17 -9.28 3.64
CA VAL A 31 -8.28 -8.00 4.33
C VAL A 31 -6.88 -7.45 4.51
N SER A 32 -6.67 -6.22 4.14
CA SER A 32 -5.41 -5.50 4.24
C SER A 32 -5.61 -4.12 4.86
N ALA A 33 -4.53 -3.38 5.04
CA ALA A 33 -4.60 -2.02 5.52
C ALA A 33 -3.63 -1.11 4.75
N PHE A 34 -3.99 0.14 4.59
CA PHE A 34 -3.12 1.12 3.96
C PHE A 34 -2.98 2.37 4.84
N PHE A 35 -1.96 3.15 4.53
CA PHE A 35 -1.82 4.52 5.02
C PHE A 35 -1.98 5.50 3.86
N LEU A 36 -2.84 6.50 4.06
CA LEU A 36 -2.84 7.70 3.22
C LEU A 36 -1.75 8.63 3.77
N MET A 37 -0.69 8.78 3.00
CA MET A 37 0.45 9.62 3.35
C MET A 37 0.32 10.98 2.68
N MET A 38 0.51 12.04 3.46
CA MET A 38 0.57 13.42 2.95
C MET A 38 1.93 14.02 3.32
N VAL A 39 2.81 14.09 2.33
CA VAL A 39 4.20 14.56 2.50
C VAL A 39 4.27 16.04 2.14
N PRO A 40 4.58 16.92 3.09
CA PRO A 40 4.64 18.36 2.82
C PRO A 40 5.82 18.71 1.90
N ASN A 41 5.61 19.69 1.01
CA ASN A 41 6.62 20.18 0.07
C ASN A 41 7.24 19.08 -0.81
N CYS A 42 6.46 18.05 -1.16
CA CYS A 42 6.89 16.96 -2.00
C CYS A 42 6.21 17.04 -3.37
N GLU A 43 7.00 16.97 -4.42
CA GLU A 43 6.53 17.03 -5.81
C GLU A 43 6.17 15.65 -6.37
N TYR A 44 6.58 14.57 -5.69
CA TYR A 44 6.35 13.19 -6.14
C TYR A 44 4.93 12.72 -5.87
N GLY A 45 4.52 11.64 -6.53
CA GLY A 45 3.19 11.07 -6.42
C GLY A 45 2.12 12.03 -6.93
N GLU A 46 1.08 12.28 -6.13
CA GLU A 46 0.08 13.30 -6.43
C GLU A 46 0.33 14.52 -5.54
N ASN A 47 1.40 15.28 -5.86
CA ASN A 47 1.86 16.42 -5.04
C ASN A 47 2.05 16.06 -3.56
N GLY A 48 2.76 14.98 -3.29
CA GLY A 48 3.04 14.48 -1.95
C GLY A 48 1.97 13.57 -1.36
N VAL A 49 0.87 13.31 -2.07
CA VAL A 49 -0.17 12.38 -1.62
C VAL A 49 0.10 11.00 -2.19
N PHE A 50 0.13 10.00 -1.30
CA PHE A 50 0.35 8.60 -1.63
C PHE A 50 -0.57 7.66 -0.85
N VAL A 51 -0.82 6.49 -1.40
CA VAL A 51 -1.28 5.32 -0.64
C VAL A 51 -0.12 4.33 -0.50
N PHE A 52 0.15 3.91 0.75
CA PHE A 52 1.13 2.89 1.09
C PHE A 52 0.40 1.62 1.55
N GLY A 53 0.46 0.55 0.81
CA GLY A 53 -0.19 -0.74 1.09
C GLY A 53 0.77 -1.94 0.99
N ASP A 54 0.69 -2.95 1.83
CA ASP A 54 0.15 -2.96 3.19
C ASP A 54 1.25 -2.56 4.17
N CYS A 55 0.92 -1.71 5.12
CA CYS A 55 1.88 -1.25 6.12
C CYS A 55 1.42 -1.53 7.56
N GLY A 56 0.31 -2.26 7.74
CA GLY A 56 -0.29 -2.39 9.06
C GLY A 56 -0.85 -3.76 9.43
N LEU A 57 -1.04 -4.69 8.50
CA LEU A 57 -1.82 -5.90 8.74
C LEU A 57 -1.17 -7.19 8.22
N CYS A 58 -0.89 -7.29 6.92
CA CYS A 58 -0.40 -8.51 6.29
C CYS A 58 1.11 -8.65 6.48
N GLN A 59 1.54 -9.62 7.30
CA GLN A 59 2.95 -9.79 7.65
C GLN A 59 3.83 -10.15 6.45
N ASN A 60 3.48 -11.24 5.77
CA ASN A 60 4.20 -11.72 4.59
C ASN A 60 3.18 -12.21 3.57
N PRO A 61 2.58 -11.28 2.81
CA PRO A 61 1.55 -11.62 1.84
C PRO A 61 2.10 -12.49 0.71
N THR A 62 1.28 -13.42 0.25
CA THR A 62 1.55 -14.20 -0.97
C THR A 62 1.41 -13.31 -2.21
N SER A 63 1.80 -13.83 -3.38
CA SER A 63 1.62 -13.10 -4.64
C SER A 63 0.15 -12.79 -4.93
N GLU A 64 -0.75 -13.71 -4.62
CA GLU A 64 -2.20 -13.56 -4.76
C GLU A 64 -2.75 -12.47 -3.81
N GLU A 65 -2.26 -12.46 -2.57
CA GLU A 65 -2.64 -11.44 -1.59
C GLU A 65 -2.11 -10.06 -1.98
N LEU A 66 -0.86 -9.96 -2.47
CA LEU A 66 -0.29 -8.72 -3.00
C LEU A 66 -1.11 -8.17 -4.18
N CYS A 67 -1.60 -9.04 -5.07
CA CYS A 67 -2.48 -8.66 -6.16
C CYS A 67 -3.78 -8.01 -5.64
N VAL A 68 -4.42 -8.61 -4.64
CA VAL A 68 -5.64 -8.05 -4.00
C VAL A 68 -5.34 -6.74 -3.27
N ILE A 69 -4.20 -6.65 -2.58
CA ILE A 69 -3.75 -5.43 -1.89
C ILE A 69 -3.57 -4.30 -2.90
N ALA A 70 -2.94 -4.57 -4.04
CA ALA A 70 -2.72 -3.59 -5.10
C ALA A 70 -4.04 -3.02 -5.64
N LYS A 71 -5.00 -3.90 -5.98
CA LYS A 71 -6.33 -3.47 -6.46
C LYS A 71 -7.07 -2.64 -5.42
N SER A 72 -7.13 -3.13 -4.18
CA SER A 72 -7.83 -2.44 -3.09
C SER A 72 -7.20 -1.08 -2.77
N SER A 73 -5.87 -0.99 -2.82
CA SER A 73 -5.12 0.25 -2.58
C SER A 73 -5.33 1.27 -3.71
N ALA A 74 -5.41 0.81 -4.96
CA ALA A 74 -5.74 1.64 -6.11
C ALA A 74 -7.16 2.22 -5.99
N ASP A 75 -8.15 1.38 -5.65
CA ASP A 75 -9.53 1.82 -5.45
C ASP A 75 -9.64 2.82 -4.29
N SER A 76 -8.91 2.58 -3.21
CA SER A 76 -8.85 3.49 -2.07
C SER A 76 -8.23 4.83 -2.46
N PHE A 77 -7.10 4.84 -3.19
CA PHE A 77 -6.49 6.07 -3.67
C PHE A 77 -7.46 6.88 -4.54
N LYS A 78 -8.10 6.23 -5.51
CA LYS A 78 -9.09 6.86 -6.39
C LYS A 78 -10.27 7.42 -5.60
N GLY A 79 -10.76 6.65 -4.61
CA GLY A 79 -11.87 7.06 -3.75
C GLY A 79 -11.57 8.28 -2.88
N PHE A 80 -10.36 8.39 -2.34
CA PHE A 80 -9.96 9.51 -1.48
C PHE A 80 -9.55 10.77 -2.25
N THR A 81 -8.89 10.60 -3.41
CA THR A 81 -8.28 11.73 -4.13
C THR A 81 -9.04 12.13 -5.39
N GLY A 82 -9.87 11.25 -5.93
CA GLY A 82 -10.50 11.42 -7.24
C GLY A 82 -9.53 11.33 -8.42
N LYS A 83 -8.24 10.98 -8.15
CA LYS A 83 -7.17 10.91 -9.15
C LYS A 83 -6.92 9.48 -9.62
N GLU A 84 -6.29 9.34 -10.78
CA GLU A 84 -5.96 8.04 -11.33
C GLU A 84 -4.80 7.38 -10.56
N PRO A 85 -4.98 6.15 -10.05
CA PRO A 85 -3.92 5.43 -9.37
C PRO A 85 -2.87 4.93 -10.36
N ARG A 86 -1.60 5.16 -10.05
CA ARG A 86 -0.42 4.59 -10.70
C ARG A 86 0.29 3.71 -9.68
N VAL A 87 0.11 2.40 -9.83
CA VAL A 87 0.48 1.41 -8.82
C VAL A 87 1.88 0.87 -9.09
N ALA A 88 2.78 0.99 -8.12
CA ALA A 88 4.12 0.44 -8.18
C ALA A 88 4.28 -0.71 -7.17
N PHE A 89 4.65 -1.89 -7.64
CA PHE A 89 5.13 -2.97 -6.78
C PHE A 89 6.59 -2.72 -6.40
N LEU A 90 6.85 -2.58 -5.09
CA LEU A 90 8.17 -2.27 -4.56
C LEU A 90 9.01 -3.51 -4.28
N SER A 91 10.30 -3.38 -4.51
CA SER A 91 11.34 -4.37 -4.24
C SER A 91 12.68 -3.69 -4.04
N HIS A 92 13.69 -4.43 -3.62
CA HIS A 92 15.09 -4.00 -3.71
C HIS A 92 15.66 -4.14 -5.15
N SER A 93 14.89 -4.74 -6.06
CA SER A 93 15.20 -4.90 -7.49
C SER A 93 14.41 -3.90 -8.34
N THR A 94 14.94 -3.55 -9.51
CA THR A 94 14.24 -2.81 -10.56
C THR A 94 14.48 -3.50 -11.90
N LYS A 95 13.41 -3.99 -12.53
CA LYS A 95 13.43 -4.60 -13.87
C LYS A 95 14.53 -5.66 -14.03
N GLY A 96 14.59 -6.58 -13.07
CA GLY A 96 15.54 -7.72 -13.10
C GLY A 96 16.95 -7.39 -12.62
N SER A 97 17.17 -6.27 -11.92
CA SER A 97 18.50 -5.91 -11.40
C SER A 97 19.00 -6.85 -10.30
N ALA A 98 18.12 -7.63 -9.68
CA ALA A 98 18.44 -8.67 -8.70
C ALA A 98 17.56 -9.90 -8.89
N SER A 99 18.03 -11.06 -8.42
CA SER A 99 17.28 -12.32 -8.41
C SER A 99 17.23 -12.86 -6.98
N HIS A 100 16.03 -13.07 -6.47
CA HIS A 100 15.76 -13.61 -5.13
C HIS A 100 14.31 -14.10 -5.06
N PRO A 101 13.96 -15.11 -4.26
CA PRO A 101 12.57 -15.56 -4.09
C PRO A 101 11.59 -14.45 -3.71
N ASP A 102 12.03 -13.43 -2.94
CA ASP A 102 11.20 -12.28 -2.61
C ASP A 102 10.92 -11.39 -3.84
N VAL A 103 11.87 -11.29 -4.78
CA VAL A 103 11.66 -10.62 -6.07
C VAL A 103 10.68 -11.41 -6.93
N ASP A 104 10.85 -12.74 -7.00
CA ASP A 104 9.96 -13.63 -7.75
C ASP A 104 8.52 -13.53 -7.25
N LYS A 105 8.32 -13.43 -5.92
CA LYS A 105 7.02 -13.19 -5.31
C LYS A 105 6.36 -11.90 -5.84
N VAL A 106 7.12 -10.82 -5.90
CA VAL A 106 6.63 -9.52 -6.38
C VAL A 106 6.34 -9.55 -7.87
N LEU A 107 7.21 -10.15 -8.68
CA LEU A 107 6.98 -10.34 -10.12
C LEU A 107 5.73 -11.15 -10.40
N LYS A 108 5.52 -12.24 -9.66
CA LYS A 108 4.31 -13.05 -9.77
C LYS A 108 3.04 -12.27 -9.38
N ALA A 109 3.12 -11.42 -8.35
CA ALA A 109 2.02 -10.55 -7.96
C ALA A 109 1.68 -9.53 -9.05
N LEU A 110 2.68 -8.95 -9.69
CA LEU A 110 2.50 -8.03 -10.83
C LEU A 110 1.84 -8.73 -12.01
N GLU A 111 2.30 -9.93 -12.37
CA GLU A 111 1.71 -10.74 -13.45
C GLU A 111 0.22 -11.00 -13.19
N LEU A 112 -0.10 -11.50 -12.00
CA LEU A 112 -1.48 -11.76 -11.57
C LEU A 112 -2.34 -10.48 -11.60
N THR A 113 -1.77 -9.35 -11.21
CA THR A 113 -2.50 -8.07 -11.20
C THR A 113 -2.81 -7.61 -12.62
N LYS A 114 -1.86 -7.69 -13.55
CA LYS A 114 -2.08 -7.36 -14.96
C LYS A 114 -3.09 -8.28 -15.64
N GLU A 115 -3.10 -9.55 -15.25
CA GLU A 115 -4.06 -10.53 -15.77
C GLU A 115 -5.48 -10.30 -15.23
N GLN A 116 -5.64 -10.08 -13.93
CA GLN A 116 -6.94 -9.99 -13.27
C GLN A 116 -7.57 -8.59 -13.38
N TYR A 117 -6.74 -7.55 -13.47
CA TYR A 117 -7.17 -6.15 -13.49
C TYR A 117 -6.46 -5.37 -14.61
N PRO A 118 -6.72 -5.71 -15.88
CA PRO A 118 -6.04 -5.09 -17.03
C PRO A 118 -6.30 -3.58 -17.18
N GLU A 119 -7.30 -3.07 -16.47
CA GLU A 119 -7.62 -1.64 -16.42
C GLU A 119 -6.70 -0.84 -15.49
N LEU A 120 -5.95 -1.51 -14.59
CA LEU A 120 -5.05 -0.82 -13.67
C LEU A 120 -3.76 -0.39 -14.35
N ILE A 121 -3.38 0.85 -14.12
CA ILE A 121 -2.04 1.35 -14.46
C ILE A 121 -1.08 0.84 -13.39
N VAL A 122 -0.45 -0.30 -13.65
CA VAL A 122 0.39 -1.02 -12.68
C VAL A 122 1.68 -1.50 -13.32
N ASP A 123 2.80 -1.34 -12.61
CA ASP A 123 4.08 -1.88 -13.05
C ASP A 123 5.02 -2.15 -11.85
N GLY A 124 6.17 -2.76 -12.12
CA GLY A 124 7.18 -3.21 -11.16
C GLY A 124 8.10 -4.25 -11.81
N GLU A 125 8.96 -4.93 -11.08
CA GLU A 125 9.29 -4.55 -9.68
C GLU A 125 10.19 -3.31 -9.72
N PHE A 126 10.05 -2.45 -8.72
CA PHE A 126 10.81 -1.21 -8.64
C PHE A 126 11.45 -1.01 -7.26
N GLN A 127 12.67 -0.50 -7.25
CA GLN A 127 13.18 0.24 -6.10
C GLN A 127 12.36 1.53 -5.93
N LEU A 128 12.25 2.03 -4.71
CA LEU A 128 11.43 3.20 -4.40
C LEU A 128 11.80 4.43 -5.25
N ASP A 129 13.10 4.67 -5.42
CA ASP A 129 13.60 5.79 -6.21
C ASP A 129 13.17 5.70 -7.68
N ALA A 130 13.22 4.51 -8.27
CA ALA A 130 12.74 4.28 -9.62
C ALA A 130 11.21 4.44 -9.75
N ALA A 131 10.45 4.11 -8.69
CA ALA A 131 9.00 4.24 -8.71
C ALA A 131 8.52 5.69 -8.68
N ILE A 132 9.21 6.59 -7.95
CA ILE A 132 8.69 7.95 -7.68
C ILE A 132 9.52 9.09 -8.27
N VAL A 133 10.81 8.87 -8.62
CA VAL A 133 11.70 9.92 -9.12
C VAL A 133 11.85 9.83 -10.64
N PRO A 134 11.36 10.83 -11.42
CA PRO A 134 11.35 10.78 -12.88
C PRO A 134 12.74 10.61 -13.52
N GLU A 135 13.76 11.22 -12.97
CA GLU A 135 15.13 11.15 -13.50
C GLU A 135 15.73 9.74 -13.30
N VAL A 136 15.41 9.09 -12.20
CA VAL A 136 15.84 7.71 -11.92
C VAL A 136 15.07 6.74 -12.82
N ALA A 137 13.77 6.95 -12.98
CA ALA A 137 12.92 6.15 -13.85
C ALA A 137 13.41 6.13 -15.30
N LYS A 138 13.81 7.27 -15.86
CA LYS A 138 14.35 7.37 -17.23
C LYS A 138 15.56 6.46 -17.45
N THR A 139 16.33 6.20 -16.40
CA THR A 139 17.53 5.35 -16.49
C THR A 139 17.22 3.88 -16.19
N LYS A 140 16.40 3.63 -15.15
CA LYS A 140 16.19 2.26 -14.64
C LYS A 140 14.99 1.55 -15.29
N ALA A 141 13.98 2.30 -15.76
CA ALA A 141 12.74 1.75 -16.32
C ALA A 141 12.11 2.68 -17.38
N PRO A 142 12.84 2.97 -18.48
CA PRO A 142 12.42 3.99 -19.46
C PRO A 142 11.10 3.67 -20.16
N ASP A 143 10.74 2.40 -20.28
CA ASP A 143 9.54 1.95 -20.98
C ASP A 143 8.30 1.81 -20.07
N SER A 144 8.40 2.22 -18.82
CA SER A 144 7.32 2.09 -17.85
C SER A 144 6.45 3.37 -17.78
N GLU A 145 5.14 3.20 -17.85
CA GLU A 145 4.16 4.29 -17.64
C GLU A 145 3.99 4.66 -16.15
N VAL A 146 4.47 3.83 -15.22
CA VAL A 146 4.33 4.02 -13.77
C VAL A 146 5.59 4.57 -13.15
N ALA A 147 6.78 4.12 -13.62
CA ALA A 147 8.05 4.55 -13.05
C ALA A 147 8.19 6.07 -13.06
N GLY A 148 8.68 6.62 -11.96
CA GLY A 148 8.85 8.05 -11.75
C GLY A 148 7.57 8.84 -11.46
N THR A 149 6.39 8.17 -11.49
CA THR A 149 5.09 8.85 -11.32
C THR A 149 4.15 8.13 -10.36
N ALA A 150 4.60 7.03 -9.74
CA ALA A 150 3.78 6.21 -8.86
C ALA A 150 3.20 7.02 -7.69
N ASN A 151 1.93 6.79 -7.39
CA ASN A 151 1.20 7.39 -6.26
C ASN A 151 0.55 6.34 -5.34
N VAL A 152 0.60 5.07 -5.74
CA VAL A 152 0.22 3.91 -4.92
C VAL A 152 1.42 2.98 -4.84
N LEU A 153 1.95 2.77 -3.64
CA LEU A 153 3.16 1.99 -3.38
C LEU A 153 2.80 0.70 -2.65
N ILE A 154 3.06 -0.44 -3.27
CA ILE A 154 2.78 -1.76 -2.72
C ILE A 154 4.07 -2.37 -2.19
N TYR A 155 4.11 -2.56 -0.88
CA TYR A 155 5.27 -3.12 -0.18
C TYR A 155 5.26 -4.64 -0.19
N PRO A 156 6.43 -5.29 -0.31
CA PRO A 156 6.52 -6.75 -0.41
C PRO A 156 6.14 -7.49 0.88
N ASP A 157 6.27 -6.83 2.01
CA ASP A 157 5.97 -7.36 3.33
C ASP A 157 5.72 -6.24 4.36
N LEU A 158 5.30 -6.63 5.56
CA LEU A 158 4.96 -5.69 6.62
C LEU A 158 6.19 -4.95 7.17
N ASP A 159 7.35 -5.58 7.22
CA ASP A 159 8.55 -4.93 7.75
C ASP A 159 8.95 -3.76 6.86
N ALA A 160 9.02 -3.97 5.55
CA ALA A 160 9.29 -2.91 4.58
C ALA A 160 8.25 -1.79 4.66
N GLY A 161 6.96 -2.13 4.67
CA GLY A 161 5.88 -1.14 4.72
C GLY A 161 5.82 -0.37 6.03
N ASN A 162 5.92 -1.07 7.17
CA ASN A 162 5.82 -0.46 8.51
C ASN A 162 7.02 0.44 8.82
N ILE A 163 8.23 0.01 8.47
CA ILE A 163 9.44 0.82 8.60
C ILE A 163 9.35 2.01 7.63
N GLY A 164 8.97 1.77 6.38
CA GLY A 164 8.89 2.77 5.33
C GLY A 164 7.97 3.95 5.68
N TYR A 165 6.71 3.68 6.05
CA TYR A 165 5.78 4.78 6.37
C TYR A 165 6.24 5.57 7.60
N LYS A 166 6.81 4.91 8.63
CA LYS A 166 7.31 5.60 9.82
C LYS A 166 8.52 6.47 9.53
N LEU A 167 9.44 6.03 8.66
CA LEU A 167 10.56 6.85 8.22
C LEU A 167 10.06 8.13 7.52
N VAL A 168 9.13 8.01 6.59
CA VAL A 168 8.53 9.16 5.90
C VAL A 168 7.81 10.07 6.88
N GLN A 169 6.96 9.51 7.75
CA GLN A 169 6.23 10.26 8.76
C GLN A 169 7.16 11.09 9.64
N ARG A 170 8.26 10.50 10.13
CA ARG A 170 9.15 11.17 11.10
C ARG A 170 10.15 12.10 10.43
N PHE A 171 10.81 11.69 9.36
CA PHE A 171 11.84 12.50 8.71
C PHE A 171 11.26 13.58 7.80
N ALA A 172 10.23 13.28 7.05
CA ALA A 172 9.58 14.26 6.18
C ALA A 172 8.46 15.04 6.88
N LYS A 173 8.19 14.77 8.16
CA LYS A 173 7.06 15.37 8.92
C LYS A 173 5.72 15.19 8.19
N ALA A 174 5.57 14.04 7.55
CA ALA A 174 4.37 13.70 6.82
C ALA A 174 3.23 13.33 7.77
N ASP A 175 2.00 13.67 7.38
CA ASP A 175 0.82 13.11 8.00
C ASP A 175 0.60 11.70 7.47
N ALA A 176 0.36 10.75 8.37
CA ALA A 176 0.11 9.35 8.05
C ALA A 176 -1.27 8.96 8.60
N TYR A 177 -2.28 9.00 7.73
CA TYR A 177 -3.64 8.63 8.10
C TYR A 177 -3.83 7.13 7.91
N GLY A 178 -3.92 6.41 9.01
CA GLY A 178 -4.03 4.95 9.01
C GLY A 178 -3.72 4.30 10.35
N PRO A 179 -3.73 2.96 10.40
CA PRO A 179 -4.07 2.07 9.29
C PRO A 179 -5.58 2.11 8.96
N ILE A 180 -5.90 2.30 7.69
CA ILE A 180 -7.27 2.22 7.19
C ILE A 180 -7.46 0.82 6.62
N THR A 181 -8.45 0.07 7.14
CA THR A 181 -8.69 -1.30 6.66
C THR A 181 -9.47 -1.30 5.35
N GLN A 182 -9.13 -2.23 4.49
CA GLN A 182 -9.79 -2.46 3.21
C GLN A 182 -10.13 -3.95 3.04
N GLY A 183 -11.18 -4.24 2.29
CA GLY A 183 -11.65 -5.60 2.08
C GLY A 183 -12.68 -6.10 3.09
N LEU A 184 -13.03 -5.34 4.13
CA LEU A 184 -14.16 -5.65 5.03
C LEU A 184 -15.49 -5.19 4.42
N ALA A 185 -16.60 -5.90 4.76
CA ALA A 185 -17.93 -5.56 4.27
C ALA A 185 -18.47 -4.21 4.80
N LYS A 186 -17.90 -3.72 5.90
CA LYS A 186 -18.19 -2.39 6.47
C LYS A 186 -16.90 -1.76 7.02
N PRO A 187 -16.80 -0.43 7.05
CA PRO A 187 -15.61 0.25 7.56
C PRO A 187 -15.33 -0.09 9.03
N VAL A 188 -14.14 -0.58 9.31
CA VAL A 188 -13.57 -0.76 10.64
C VAL A 188 -12.13 -0.29 10.56
N ASN A 189 -11.73 0.63 11.41
CA ASN A 189 -10.36 1.12 11.44
C ASN A 189 -9.76 0.90 12.82
N ASP A 190 -8.49 0.56 12.81
CA ASP A 190 -7.67 0.39 13.99
C ASP A 190 -6.85 1.67 14.23
N LEU A 191 -6.59 2.00 15.46
CA LEU A 191 -5.75 3.13 15.84
C LEU A 191 -4.54 2.67 16.63
N SER A 192 -3.43 3.39 16.54
CA SER A 192 -2.24 3.14 17.34
C SER A 192 -2.53 3.26 18.85
N ARG A 193 -1.88 2.42 19.66
CA ARG A 193 -1.96 2.49 21.12
C ARG A 193 -1.52 3.83 21.72
N GLY A 194 -0.81 4.64 21.00
CA GLY A 194 -0.39 5.99 21.40
C GLY A 194 -1.16 7.11 20.72
N CYS A 195 -2.33 6.80 20.13
CA CYS A 195 -3.14 7.82 19.45
C CYS A 195 -3.73 8.83 20.45
N THR A 196 -3.87 10.05 19.98
CA THR A 196 -4.52 11.16 20.71
C THR A 196 -5.95 11.35 20.22
N ALA A 197 -6.70 12.26 20.86
CA ALA A 197 -8.04 12.61 20.41
C ALA A 197 -8.08 13.30 19.03
N LYS A 198 -6.92 13.74 18.52
CA LYS A 198 -6.79 14.36 17.19
C LYS A 198 -6.57 13.32 16.09
N ASP A 199 -6.01 12.16 16.41
CA ASP A 199 -5.83 11.03 15.52
C ASP A 199 -7.15 10.30 15.27
#